data_4d95b0f861160c625f5305ade85a568d
#
_entry.id   4d95b0f861160c625f5305ade85a568d
#
_cell.length_a   1.000
_cell.length_b   1.000
_cell.length_c   1.000
_cell.angle_alpha   90.00
_cell.angle_beta   90.00
_cell.angle_gamma   90.00
#
_symmetry.space_group_name_H-M   'P 1'
#
loop_
_entity.id
_entity.type
_entity.pdbx_description
1 polymer ?
#
loop_
_entity_poly.entity_id
_entity_poly.type
_entity_poly.pdbx_seq_one_letter_code
_entity_poly.pdbx_strand_id
1 'polypeptide(L)'
;MKRVNLIYNHPVFQEKFQALQEAEKDRKFCKHTLEHFMDVARLMYIDALEHDLSISKELIYATALMHDIGRIDQIEQGTPHEKAGAALCDVILPECGFSAEETEVVKAAILHHRNEPSGNLPDKNLCDKDMLDEKKLICENDHLCEILYRADKKSRNCFACEMKKECNWDEEKMNLKIGN
;
A
#
# COMPACT_ATOMS: atom_id res chain seq x y z
N MET A 1 17.11 0.64 -4.78
CA MET A 1 16.37 1.64 -3.97
C MET A 1 16.92 1.66 -2.55
N LYS A 2 17.73 2.67 -2.25
CA LYS A 2 18.46 2.73 -0.95
C LYS A 2 17.47 2.97 0.22
N ARG A 3 16.59 3.94 0.08
CA ARG A 3 15.63 4.32 1.13
C ARG A 3 14.65 3.20 1.46
N VAL A 4 14.16 2.47 0.45
CA VAL A 4 13.26 1.31 0.64
C VAL A 4 13.94 0.18 1.42
N ASN A 5 15.24 -0.07 1.14
CA ASN A 5 16.00 -1.05 1.92
C ASN A 5 16.18 -0.60 3.37
N LEU A 6 16.30 0.71 3.62
CA LEU A 6 16.35 1.24 4.99
C LEU A 6 15.02 0.99 5.72
N ILE A 7 13.86 1.20 5.07
CA ILE A 7 12.54 0.87 5.65
C ILE A 7 12.50 -0.61 6.04
N TYR A 8 12.79 -1.51 5.10
CA TYR A 8 12.74 -2.95 5.37
C TYR A 8 13.65 -3.36 6.53
N ASN A 9 14.86 -2.77 6.64
CA ASN A 9 15.79 -3.07 7.72
C ASN A 9 15.60 -2.22 8.97
N HIS A 10 14.62 -1.33 9.01
CA HIS A 10 14.35 -0.49 10.16
C HIS A 10 13.90 -1.34 11.36
N PRO A 11 14.48 -1.15 12.57
CA PRO A 11 14.17 -2.00 13.72
C PRO A 11 12.66 -2.09 14.03
N VAL A 12 11.97 -0.95 14.01
CA VAL A 12 10.51 -0.90 14.27
C VAL A 12 9.73 -1.64 13.19
N PHE A 13 10.12 -1.51 11.90
CA PHE A 13 9.48 -2.26 10.82
C PHE A 13 9.66 -3.76 11.02
N GLN A 14 10.89 -4.21 11.28
CA GLN A 14 11.19 -5.63 11.47
C GLN A 14 10.45 -6.22 12.68
N GLU A 15 10.39 -5.51 13.79
CA GLU A 15 9.63 -5.94 14.98
C GLU A 15 8.15 -6.14 14.66
N LYS A 16 7.51 -5.13 14.07
CA LYS A 16 6.09 -5.19 13.68
C LYS A 16 5.82 -6.26 12.64
N PHE A 17 6.69 -6.38 11.64
CA PHE A 17 6.54 -7.37 10.59
C PHE A 17 6.69 -8.80 11.12
N GLN A 18 7.67 -9.08 11.97
CA GLN A 18 7.84 -10.41 12.58
C GLN A 18 6.65 -10.78 13.47
N ALA A 19 6.16 -9.84 14.28
CA ALA A 19 4.97 -10.04 15.09
C ALA A 19 3.74 -10.34 14.22
N LEU A 20 3.57 -9.63 13.09
CA LEU A 20 2.49 -9.87 12.13
C LEU A 20 2.58 -11.28 11.52
N GLN A 21 3.78 -11.72 11.11
CA GLN A 21 3.97 -13.06 10.55
C GLN A 21 3.59 -14.15 11.57
N GLU A 22 3.97 -13.99 12.83
CA GLU A 22 3.62 -14.97 13.89
C GLU A 22 2.12 -14.93 14.19
N ALA A 23 1.51 -13.74 14.29
CA ALA A 23 0.08 -13.61 14.55
C ALA A 23 -0.80 -14.21 13.42
N GLU A 24 -0.32 -14.16 12.17
CA GLU A 24 -1.03 -14.72 11.02
C GLU A 24 -0.57 -16.14 10.63
N LYS A 25 0.27 -16.79 11.41
CA LYS A 25 0.83 -18.11 11.13
C LYS A 25 -0.24 -19.15 10.76
N ASP A 26 -1.31 -19.22 11.53
CA ASP A 26 -2.41 -20.16 11.36
C ASP A 26 -3.61 -19.57 10.61
N ARG A 27 -3.48 -18.36 10.08
CA ARG A 27 -4.53 -17.70 9.31
C ARG A 27 -4.79 -18.45 8.02
N LYS A 28 -6.04 -18.84 7.78
CA LYS A 28 -6.49 -19.59 6.59
C LYS A 28 -6.70 -18.72 5.35
N PHE A 29 -7.01 -17.44 5.55
CA PHE A 29 -7.25 -16.49 4.46
C PHE A 29 -5.96 -15.79 4.02
N CYS A 30 -6.07 -14.82 3.11
CA CYS A 30 -4.93 -14.04 2.62
C CYS A 30 -4.08 -13.48 3.77
N LYS A 31 -2.79 -13.82 3.77
CA LYS A 31 -1.83 -13.35 4.76
C LYS A 31 -1.13 -12.09 4.26
N HIS A 32 -0.64 -11.28 5.21
CA HIS A 32 0.14 -10.07 4.91
C HIS A 32 1.63 -10.39 4.97
N THR A 33 2.06 -11.27 4.05
CA THR A 33 3.47 -11.72 3.94
C THR A 33 4.31 -10.68 3.18
N LEU A 34 5.64 -10.89 3.17
CA LEU A 34 6.53 -10.06 2.36
C LEU A 34 6.21 -10.18 0.86
N GLU A 35 5.82 -11.38 0.40
CA GLU A 35 5.38 -11.60 -0.99
C GLU A 35 4.20 -10.69 -1.32
N HIS A 36 3.18 -10.61 -0.44
CA HIS A 36 2.05 -9.71 -0.65
C HIS A 36 2.50 -8.24 -0.75
N PHE A 37 3.33 -7.76 0.19
CA PHE A 37 3.83 -6.39 0.15
C PHE A 37 4.61 -6.09 -1.15
N MET A 38 5.40 -7.05 -1.60
CA MET A 38 6.17 -6.92 -2.84
C MET A 38 5.30 -7.02 -4.10
N ASP A 39 4.24 -7.82 -4.08
CA ASP A 39 3.28 -7.91 -5.18
C ASP A 39 2.46 -6.62 -5.29
N VAL A 40 2.02 -6.05 -4.16
CA VAL A 40 1.40 -4.72 -4.14
C VAL A 40 2.35 -3.67 -4.73
N ALA A 41 3.63 -3.64 -4.30
CA ALA A 41 4.61 -2.69 -4.83
C ALA A 41 4.82 -2.83 -6.35
N ARG A 42 4.90 -4.06 -6.86
CA ARG A 42 5.08 -4.33 -8.30
C ARG A 42 3.85 -3.93 -9.10
N LEU A 43 2.66 -4.28 -8.62
CA LEU A 43 1.40 -3.91 -9.27
C LEU A 43 1.18 -2.40 -9.29
N MET A 44 1.44 -1.70 -8.18
CA MET A 44 1.42 -0.23 -8.14
C MET A 44 2.39 0.36 -9.16
N TYR A 45 3.60 -0.20 -9.27
CA TYR A 45 4.60 0.34 -10.19
C TYR A 45 4.25 0.06 -11.65
N ILE A 46 3.67 -1.10 -11.98
CA ILE A 46 3.14 -1.41 -13.30
C ILE A 46 2.02 -0.44 -13.66
N ASP A 47 1.06 -0.25 -12.75
CA ASP A 47 -0.07 0.66 -12.92
C ASP A 47 0.40 2.11 -13.16
N ALA A 48 1.39 2.57 -12.39
CA ALA A 48 2.00 3.89 -12.58
C ALA A 48 2.65 4.04 -13.97
N LEU A 49 3.32 2.99 -14.47
CA LEU A 49 3.93 3.01 -15.80
C LEU A 49 2.89 2.97 -16.93
N GLU A 50 1.86 2.15 -16.80
CA GLU A 50 0.79 2.03 -17.80
C GLU A 50 -0.02 3.32 -17.95
N HIS A 51 -0.12 4.12 -16.88
CA HIS A 51 -0.84 5.39 -16.87
C HIS A 51 0.06 6.62 -16.92
N ASP A 52 1.37 6.46 -17.16
CA ASP A 52 2.35 7.55 -17.24
C ASP A 52 2.34 8.47 -15.98
N LEU A 53 2.13 7.89 -14.79
CA LEU A 53 2.10 8.65 -13.54
C LEU A 53 3.51 9.06 -13.11
N SER A 54 3.70 10.34 -12.76
CA SER A 54 4.98 10.90 -12.33
C SER A 54 5.26 10.64 -10.84
N ILE A 55 5.09 9.40 -10.38
CA ILE A 55 5.35 9.00 -8.98
C ILE A 55 6.69 8.27 -8.91
N SER A 56 7.52 8.64 -7.91
CA SER A 56 8.82 7.98 -7.77
C SER A 56 8.68 6.51 -7.39
N LYS A 57 9.52 5.66 -7.97
CA LYS A 57 9.54 4.23 -7.65
C LYS A 57 9.80 3.98 -6.16
N GLU A 58 10.64 4.78 -5.50
CA GLU A 58 10.90 4.62 -4.07
C GLU A 58 9.67 4.95 -3.24
N LEU A 59 8.88 5.96 -3.63
CA LEU A 59 7.65 6.32 -2.94
C LEU A 59 6.59 5.21 -3.05
N ILE A 60 6.41 4.63 -4.25
CA ILE A 60 5.52 3.50 -4.49
C ILE A 60 5.89 2.31 -3.58
N TYR A 61 7.16 1.92 -3.56
CA TYR A 61 7.61 0.78 -2.75
C TYR A 61 7.57 1.06 -1.25
N ALA A 62 7.83 2.30 -0.82
CA ALA A 62 7.67 2.71 0.58
C ALA A 62 6.20 2.57 1.01
N THR A 63 5.26 3.08 0.19
CA THR A 63 3.83 2.97 0.44
C THR A 63 3.40 1.51 0.56
N ALA A 64 3.82 0.67 -0.36
CA ALA A 64 3.48 -0.75 -0.35
C ALA A 64 4.04 -1.50 0.88
N LEU A 65 5.25 -1.18 1.35
CA LEU A 65 5.79 -1.77 2.58
C LEU A 65 5.03 -1.30 3.83
N MET A 66 4.56 -0.08 3.83
CA MET A 66 3.94 0.53 5.02
C MET A 66 2.44 0.30 5.11
N HIS A 67 1.73 -0.06 4.01
CA HIS A 67 0.27 -0.02 3.96
C HIS A 67 -0.43 -0.92 4.98
N ASP A 68 0.07 -2.11 5.21
CA ASP A 68 -0.52 -3.11 6.09
C ASP A 68 0.34 -3.44 7.33
N ILE A 69 1.47 -2.71 7.55
CA ILE A 69 2.34 -2.97 8.71
C ILE A 69 1.62 -2.75 10.05
N GLY A 70 0.60 -1.88 10.07
CA GLY A 70 -0.26 -1.64 11.23
C GLY A 70 -1.26 -2.76 11.54
N ARG A 71 -1.31 -3.84 10.74
CA ARG A 71 -2.20 -4.99 10.98
C ARG A 71 -1.96 -5.66 12.32
N ILE A 72 -0.73 -5.70 12.77
CA ILE A 72 -0.41 -6.26 14.09
C ILE A 72 -1.07 -5.46 15.22
N ASP A 73 -1.06 -4.13 15.13
CA ASP A 73 -1.72 -3.28 16.13
C ASP A 73 -3.25 -3.45 16.13
N GLN A 74 -3.83 -3.74 14.96
CA GLN A 74 -5.25 -4.08 14.87
C GLN A 74 -5.56 -5.42 15.52
N ILE A 75 -4.70 -6.43 15.35
CA ILE A 75 -4.88 -7.76 15.94
C ILE A 75 -4.73 -7.71 17.47
N GLU A 76 -3.72 -7.01 17.96
CA GLU A 76 -3.37 -7.00 19.38
C GLU A 76 -4.17 -5.98 20.20
N GLN A 77 -4.46 -4.82 19.62
CA GLN A 77 -4.98 -3.66 20.36
C GLN A 77 -6.34 -3.15 19.83
N GLY A 78 -6.80 -3.66 18.69
CA GLY A 78 -8.02 -3.19 18.03
C GLY A 78 -7.88 -1.84 17.32
N THR A 79 -6.68 -1.25 17.24
CA THR A 79 -6.43 -0.01 16.53
C THR A 79 -6.58 -0.25 15.01
N PRO A 80 -7.41 0.52 14.29
CA PRO A 80 -7.52 0.37 12.84
C PRO A 80 -6.14 0.41 12.17
N HIS A 81 -5.82 -0.62 11.36
CA HIS A 81 -4.46 -0.79 10.83
C HIS A 81 -3.99 0.36 9.95
N GLU A 82 -4.90 1.01 9.23
CA GLU A 82 -4.59 2.20 8.43
C GLU A 82 -4.13 3.37 9.32
N LYS A 83 -4.70 3.53 10.52
CA LYS A 83 -4.26 4.54 11.49
C LYS A 83 -2.93 4.18 12.14
N ALA A 84 -2.78 2.92 12.53
CA ALA A 84 -1.52 2.43 13.10
C ALA A 84 -0.38 2.52 12.08
N GLY A 85 -0.62 2.10 10.82
CA GLY A 85 0.35 2.21 9.74
C GLY A 85 0.76 3.66 9.44
N ALA A 86 -0.21 4.57 9.40
CA ALA A 86 0.07 6.01 9.23
C ALA A 86 0.93 6.58 10.36
N ALA A 87 0.66 6.20 11.62
CA ALA A 87 1.48 6.63 12.75
C ALA A 87 2.93 6.08 12.68
N LEU A 88 3.10 4.85 12.19
CA LEU A 88 4.44 4.27 11.97
C LEU A 88 5.22 4.99 10.86
N CYS A 89 4.55 5.59 9.88
CA CYS A 89 5.22 6.40 8.86
C CYS A 89 5.95 7.60 9.45
N ASP A 90 5.39 8.27 10.48
CA ASP A 90 6.02 9.42 11.14
C ASP A 90 7.33 9.06 11.84
N VAL A 91 7.52 7.79 12.18
CA VAL A 91 8.74 7.29 12.83
C VAL A 91 9.73 6.76 11.79
N ILE A 92 9.27 5.91 10.89
CA ILE A 92 10.16 5.12 10.02
C ILE A 92 10.65 5.93 8.81
N LEU A 93 9.75 6.67 8.14
CA LEU A 93 10.09 7.29 6.86
C LEU A 93 11.14 8.41 6.99
N PRO A 94 11.06 9.34 7.97
CA PRO A 94 12.08 10.37 8.15
C PRO A 94 13.47 9.76 8.44
N GLU A 95 13.55 8.72 9.26
CA GLU A 95 14.81 8.02 9.57
C GLU A 95 15.38 7.29 8.35
N CYS A 96 14.54 6.96 7.36
CA CYS A 96 14.94 6.37 6.09
C CYS A 96 15.26 7.40 4.99
N GLY A 97 15.18 8.72 5.31
CA GLY A 97 15.53 9.83 4.41
C GLY A 97 14.41 10.26 3.47
N PHE A 98 13.16 10.01 3.83
CA PHE A 98 11.99 10.61 3.16
C PHE A 98 11.72 11.99 3.75
N SER A 99 11.30 12.93 2.89
CA SER A 99 10.93 14.28 3.33
C SER A 99 9.60 14.28 4.09
N ALA A 100 9.27 15.41 4.73
CA ALA A 100 7.99 15.58 5.40
C ALA A 100 6.82 15.46 4.40
N GLU A 101 6.98 16.05 3.22
CA GLU A 101 5.98 16.00 2.13
C GLU A 101 5.80 14.55 1.62
N GLU A 102 6.88 13.83 1.35
CA GLU A 102 6.83 12.41 0.96
C GLU A 102 6.15 11.55 2.04
N THR A 103 6.43 11.84 3.31
CA THR A 103 5.82 11.13 4.45
C THR A 103 4.31 11.36 4.50
N GLU A 104 3.85 12.61 4.34
CA GLU A 104 2.42 12.93 4.33
C GLU A 104 1.69 12.28 3.15
N VAL A 105 2.30 12.23 1.96
CA VAL A 105 1.73 11.54 0.79
C VAL A 105 1.54 10.05 1.06
N VAL A 106 2.55 9.38 1.63
CA VAL A 106 2.45 7.96 1.99
C VAL A 106 1.38 7.74 3.06
N LYS A 107 1.33 8.58 4.10
CA LYS A 107 0.32 8.50 5.17
C LYS A 107 -1.10 8.63 4.62
N ALA A 108 -1.33 9.61 3.75
CA ALA A 108 -2.64 9.82 3.16
C ALA A 108 -3.07 8.61 2.32
N ALA A 109 -2.17 8.02 1.52
CA ALA A 109 -2.45 6.81 0.77
C ALA A 109 -2.84 5.65 1.71
N ILE A 110 -2.11 5.46 2.80
CA ILE A 110 -2.40 4.41 3.79
C ILE A 110 -3.74 4.63 4.48
N LEU A 111 -4.05 5.85 4.90
CA LEU A 111 -5.32 6.17 5.57
C LEU A 111 -6.55 5.91 4.69
N HIS A 112 -6.40 6.04 3.36
CA HIS A 112 -7.51 5.94 2.41
C HIS A 112 -7.55 4.63 1.62
N HIS A 113 -6.55 3.74 1.72
CA HIS A 113 -6.42 2.54 0.88
C HIS A 113 -7.59 1.53 0.97
N ARG A 114 -8.46 1.67 1.97
CA ARG A 114 -9.68 0.86 2.11
C ARG A 114 -10.90 1.48 1.45
N ASN A 115 -10.87 2.77 1.20
CA ASN A 115 -11.98 3.49 0.60
C ASN A 115 -11.95 3.27 -0.91
N GLU A 116 -13.10 2.91 -1.47
CA GLU A 116 -13.24 2.79 -2.91
C GLU A 116 -13.01 4.18 -3.53
N PRO A 117 -12.08 4.30 -4.50
CA PRO A 117 -11.85 5.58 -5.16
C PRO A 117 -13.12 6.10 -5.82
N SER A 118 -13.35 7.39 -5.78
CA SER A 118 -14.56 8.02 -6.30
C SER A 118 -14.65 8.09 -7.84
N GLY A 119 -13.85 7.32 -8.59
CA GLY A 119 -13.91 7.30 -10.05
C GLY A 119 -12.64 6.80 -10.72
N ASN A 120 -12.57 6.95 -12.02
CA ASN A 120 -11.40 6.65 -12.84
C ASN A 120 -10.20 7.48 -12.38
N LEU A 121 -8.98 6.94 -12.59
CA LEU A 121 -7.74 7.70 -12.40
C LEU A 121 -7.93 9.14 -12.89
N PRO A 122 -7.59 10.15 -12.07
CA PRO A 122 -7.61 11.53 -12.54
C PRO A 122 -6.86 11.63 -13.86
N ASP A 123 -7.42 12.39 -14.80
CA ASP A 123 -6.85 12.55 -16.13
C ASP A 123 -5.36 12.96 -16.00
N LYS A 124 -4.47 12.26 -16.72
CA LYS A 124 -3.01 12.52 -16.74
C LYS A 124 -2.70 14.02 -16.98
N ASN A 125 -3.62 14.75 -17.63
CA ASN A 125 -3.50 16.17 -17.88
C ASN A 125 -3.72 17.05 -16.62
N LEU A 126 -4.15 16.45 -15.50
CA LEU A 126 -4.33 17.20 -14.24
C LEU A 126 -3.02 17.41 -13.48
N CYS A 127 -2.00 16.58 -13.75
CA CYS A 127 -0.69 16.64 -13.10
C CYS A 127 0.39 17.11 -14.08
N ASP A 128 0.30 18.35 -14.53
CA ASP A 128 1.32 18.96 -15.37
C ASP A 128 2.64 19.19 -14.61
N LYS A 129 3.77 19.01 -15.31
CA LYS A 129 5.12 19.19 -14.75
C LYS A 129 5.39 20.62 -14.23
N ASP A 130 4.56 21.58 -14.68
CA ASP A 130 4.64 23.00 -14.33
C ASP A 130 3.65 23.42 -13.23
N MET A 131 3.00 22.46 -12.55
CA MET A 131 2.09 22.75 -11.44
C MET A 131 2.83 23.30 -10.23
N LEU A 132 2.18 24.25 -9.52
CA LEU A 132 2.63 24.73 -8.21
C LEU A 132 2.71 23.54 -7.22
N ASP A 133 3.71 23.51 -6.36
CA ASP A 133 4.06 22.40 -5.46
C ASP A 133 2.87 21.81 -4.69
N GLU A 134 1.95 22.65 -4.18
CA GLU A 134 0.76 22.18 -3.46
C GLU A 134 -0.22 21.37 -4.34
N LYS A 135 -0.45 21.79 -5.58
CA LYS A 135 -1.35 21.06 -6.50
C LYS A 135 -0.73 19.75 -6.98
N LYS A 136 0.58 19.76 -7.17
CA LYS A 136 1.34 18.56 -7.53
C LYS A 136 1.24 17.52 -6.40
N LEU A 137 1.40 17.95 -5.16
CA LEU A 137 1.30 17.09 -3.97
C LEU A 137 -0.10 16.47 -3.84
N ILE A 138 -1.16 17.22 -4.07
CA ILE A 138 -2.55 16.72 -4.04
C ILE A 138 -2.74 15.66 -5.14
N CYS A 139 -2.26 15.89 -6.35
CA CYS A 139 -2.40 14.99 -7.47
C CYS A 139 -1.59 13.69 -7.27
N GLU A 140 -0.34 13.78 -6.80
CA GLU A 140 0.48 12.61 -6.46
C GLU A 140 -0.20 11.77 -5.36
N ASN A 141 -0.84 12.43 -4.41
CA ASN A 141 -1.56 11.79 -3.32
C ASN A 141 -2.78 11.01 -3.83
N ASP A 142 -3.62 11.63 -4.66
CA ASP A 142 -4.82 10.99 -5.22
C ASP A 142 -4.44 9.77 -6.07
N HIS A 143 -3.41 9.90 -6.92
CA HIS A 143 -2.91 8.79 -7.72
C HIS A 143 -2.34 7.66 -6.87
N LEU A 144 -1.54 8.00 -5.84
CA LEU A 144 -0.94 6.99 -4.97
C LEU A 144 -1.99 6.22 -4.18
N CYS A 145 -3.04 6.91 -3.69
CA CYS A 145 -4.19 6.28 -3.04
C CYS A 145 -4.89 5.28 -3.96
N GLU A 146 -5.13 5.67 -5.20
CA GLU A 146 -5.87 4.86 -6.16
C GLU A 146 -5.09 3.63 -6.61
N ILE A 147 -3.81 3.78 -6.98
CA ILE A 147 -2.99 2.63 -7.39
C ILE A 147 -2.74 1.68 -6.22
N LEU A 148 -2.64 2.17 -4.97
CA LEU A 148 -2.54 1.32 -3.79
C LEU A 148 -3.82 0.51 -3.59
N TYR A 149 -4.99 1.16 -3.63
CA TYR A 149 -6.27 0.47 -3.49
C TYR A 149 -6.42 -0.67 -4.50
N ARG A 150 -6.12 -0.41 -5.78
CA ARG A 150 -6.22 -1.40 -6.85
C ARG A 150 -5.20 -2.52 -6.69
N ALA A 151 -3.95 -2.17 -6.41
CA ALA A 151 -2.86 -3.13 -6.27
C ALA A 151 -3.07 -4.08 -5.08
N ASP A 152 -3.52 -3.56 -3.93
CA ASP A 152 -3.83 -4.42 -2.77
C ASP A 152 -4.88 -5.49 -3.13
N LYS A 153 -5.94 -5.13 -3.85
CA LYS A 153 -6.96 -6.10 -4.28
C LYS A 153 -6.42 -7.05 -5.35
N LYS A 154 -5.76 -6.53 -6.39
CA LYS A 154 -5.22 -7.32 -7.51
C LYS A 154 -4.10 -8.28 -7.10
N SER A 155 -3.38 -8.00 -6.01
CA SER A 155 -2.34 -8.90 -5.47
C SER A 155 -2.87 -10.24 -4.95
N ARG A 156 -4.19 -10.36 -4.74
CA ARG A 156 -4.80 -11.58 -4.18
C ARG A 156 -5.12 -12.59 -5.27
N ASN A 157 -4.50 -13.76 -5.19
CA ASN A 157 -4.66 -14.86 -6.16
C ASN A 157 -5.93 -15.70 -5.86
N CYS A 158 -7.11 -15.07 -5.86
CA CYS A 158 -8.38 -15.73 -5.52
C CYS A 158 -8.70 -16.91 -6.43
N PHE A 159 -8.28 -16.87 -7.70
CA PHE A 159 -8.45 -17.96 -8.67
C PHE A 159 -7.80 -19.29 -8.20
N ALA A 160 -6.74 -19.22 -7.39
CA ALA A 160 -6.03 -20.38 -6.84
C ALA A 160 -6.29 -20.60 -5.34
N CYS A 161 -7.16 -19.81 -4.71
CA CYS A 161 -7.41 -19.88 -3.27
C CYS A 161 -8.33 -21.04 -2.91
N GLU A 162 -7.91 -21.92 -2.01
CA GLU A 162 -8.71 -23.02 -1.50
C GLU A 162 -9.87 -22.55 -0.61
N MET A 163 -9.68 -21.39 0.06
CA MET A 163 -10.64 -20.83 1.01
C MET A 163 -11.66 -19.88 0.37
N LYS A 164 -11.72 -19.77 -0.96
CA LYS A 164 -12.59 -18.81 -1.65
C LYS A 164 -14.09 -18.94 -1.32
N LYS A 165 -14.55 -20.16 -0.99
CA LYS A 165 -15.96 -20.40 -0.62
C LYS A 165 -16.32 -19.90 0.78
N GLU A 166 -15.33 -19.78 1.65
CA GLU A 166 -15.47 -19.33 3.04
C GLU A 166 -15.03 -17.87 3.19
N CYS A 167 -14.58 -17.24 2.10
CA CYS A 167 -14.11 -15.87 2.07
C CYS A 167 -15.27 -14.90 2.28
N ASN A 168 -15.02 -13.82 3.00
CA ASN A 168 -16.00 -12.75 3.20
C ASN A 168 -16.06 -11.75 2.03
N TRP A 169 -15.22 -11.90 0.99
CA TRP A 169 -15.34 -11.15 -0.25
C TRP A 169 -16.41 -11.76 -1.15
N ASP A 170 -17.21 -10.91 -1.78
CA ASP A 170 -18.10 -11.32 -2.85
C ASP A 170 -17.33 -11.62 -4.15
N GLU A 171 -17.97 -12.28 -5.10
CA GLU A 171 -17.35 -12.66 -6.38
C GLU A 171 -16.90 -11.46 -7.22
N GLU A 172 -17.50 -10.29 -7.03
CA GLU A 172 -17.13 -9.06 -7.74
C GLU A 172 -15.80 -8.51 -7.27
N LYS A 173 -15.45 -8.72 -5.98
CA LYS A 173 -14.16 -8.31 -5.39
C LYS A 173 -13.06 -9.33 -5.58
N MET A 174 -13.40 -10.58 -5.86
CA MET A 174 -12.43 -11.66 -6.01
C MET A 174 -11.75 -11.63 -7.38
N ASN A 175 -10.45 -11.83 -7.43
CA ASN A 175 -9.70 -12.07 -8.66
C ASN A 175 -9.86 -13.54 -9.09
N LEU A 176 -10.99 -13.86 -9.75
CA LEU A 176 -11.31 -15.24 -10.16
C LEU A 176 -10.65 -15.67 -11.48
N LYS A 177 -9.97 -14.75 -12.17
CA LYS A 177 -9.27 -15.00 -13.45
C LYS A 177 -7.84 -14.49 -13.39
N ILE A 178 -6.94 -15.14 -14.14
CA ILE A 178 -5.58 -14.66 -14.37
C ILE A 178 -5.64 -13.46 -15.32
N GLY A 179 -4.91 -12.40 -15.03
CA GLY A 179 -4.78 -11.22 -15.89
C GLY A 179 -5.86 -10.16 -15.68
N ASN A 180 -6.45 -10.11 -14.51
CA ASN A 180 -7.33 -9.00 -14.13
C ASN A 180 -6.53 -7.78 -13.68
#